data_85874ddfe64aef699843457ed82a5153
#
_entry.id   85874ddfe64aef699843457ed82a5153
#
_cell.length_a   1.000
_cell.length_b   1.000
_cell.length_c   1.000
_cell.angle_alpha   90.00
_cell.angle_beta   90.00
_cell.angle_gamma   90.00
#
_symmetry.space_group_name_H-M   'P 1'
#
loop_
_entity.id
_entity.type
_entity.pdbx_description
1 polymer ?
#
loop_
_entity_poly.entity_id
_entity_poly.type
_entity_poly.pdbx_seq_one_letter_code
_entity_poly.pdbx_strand_id
1 'polypeptide(L)'
;MTNLHRLMKEQNIIVNEHFYAYAKQYKELLEKWNKVHNLTGAKTPAQIDDFIVDAIAPITFLPPVKTAMDIGTGAGFPGMILAFGMPDTHFTLVEPLAKRASFLQFVKADLGLKNVEVKAIRVEQLDPQPYDLITSRAVTDTNMLLKLSEPFRQSGSLLLFYKGEKVYDEVSELSNYKIIEMVNRHYLLIES
;
A
#
# COMPACT_ATOMS: atom_id res chain seq x y z
N MET A 1 13.22 -0.21 -22.34
CA MET A 1 12.03 0.10 -21.53
C MET A 1 11.64 -1.18 -20.81
N THR A 2 11.61 -1.19 -19.46
CA THR A 2 11.20 -2.38 -18.68
C THR A 2 9.68 -2.58 -18.76
N ASN A 3 9.19 -3.77 -18.37
CA ASN A 3 7.77 -4.05 -18.31
C ASN A 3 7.05 -3.06 -17.36
N LEU A 4 7.64 -2.75 -16.21
CA LEU A 4 7.10 -1.77 -15.27
C LEU A 4 6.92 -0.37 -15.93
N HIS A 5 7.92 0.13 -16.66
CA HIS A 5 7.80 1.42 -17.37
C HIS A 5 6.66 1.43 -18.38
N ARG A 6 6.48 0.33 -19.13
CA ARG A 6 5.39 0.20 -20.10
C ARG A 6 4.03 0.27 -19.40
N LEU A 7 3.82 -0.52 -18.35
CA LEU A 7 2.57 -0.56 -17.59
C LEU A 7 2.23 0.80 -16.95
N MET A 8 3.22 1.47 -16.36
CA MET A 8 3.04 2.80 -15.78
C MET A 8 2.61 3.83 -16.83
N LYS A 9 3.23 3.78 -18.01
CA LYS A 9 2.88 4.66 -19.14
C LYS A 9 1.47 4.39 -19.66
N GLU A 10 1.08 3.13 -19.82
CA GLU A 10 -0.26 2.72 -20.28
C GLU A 10 -1.37 3.23 -19.34
N GLN A 11 -1.09 3.38 -18.05
CA GLN A 11 -2.02 3.89 -17.06
C GLN A 11 -1.82 5.38 -16.72
N ASN A 12 -0.97 6.10 -17.46
CA ASN A 12 -0.65 7.51 -17.23
C ASN A 12 -0.16 7.81 -15.80
N ILE A 13 0.54 6.86 -15.18
CA ILE A 13 1.11 7.04 -13.83
C ILE A 13 2.47 7.70 -13.97
N ILE A 14 2.59 8.91 -13.41
CA ILE A 14 3.83 9.72 -13.45
C ILE A 14 4.48 9.68 -12.08
N VAL A 15 5.72 9.23 -12.03
CA VAL A 15 6.57 9.19 -10.83
C VAL A 15 7.96 9.72 -11.16
N ASN A 16 8.75 10.04 -10.15
CA ASN A 16 10.14 10.45 -10.32
C ASN A 16 11.04 9.23 -10.62
N GLU A 17 12.26 9.48 -11.08
CA GLU A 17 13.22 8.42 -11.42
C GLU A 17 13.67 7.58 -10.22
N HIS A 18 13.68 8.15 -9.03
CA HIS A 18 14.00 7.43 -7.80
C HIS A 18 13.02 6.28 -7.53
N PHE A 19 11.74 6.47 -7.89
CA PHE A 19 10.75 5.39 -7.79
C PHE A 19 11.17 4.13 -8.55
N TYR A 20 11.62 4.29 -9.80
CA TYR A 20 12.02 3.14 -10.62
C TYR A 20 13.27 2.43 -10.06
N ALA A 21 14.21 3.19 -9.51
CA ALA A 21 15.39 2.63 -8.87
C ALA A 21 14.99 1.80 -7.63
N TYR A 22 14.15 2.35 -6.75
CA TYR A 22 13.63 1.64 -5.58
C TYR A 22 12.78 0.42 -5.95
N ALA A 23 11.88 0.56 -6.92
CA ALA A 23 11.04 -0.54 -7.38
C ALA A 23 11.85 -1.71 -7.95
N LYS A 24 12.93 -1.41 -8.70
CA LYS A 24 13.84 -2.44 -9.21
C LYS A 24 14.54 -3.20 -8.09
N GLN A 25 15.16 -2.50 -7.15
CA GLN A 25 15.86 -3.13 -6.02
C GLN A 25 14.89 -3.91 -5.12
N TYR A 26 13.75 -3.31 -4.78
CA TYR A 26 12.70 -3.98 -4.03
C TYR A 26 12.25 -5.29 -4.71
N LYS A 27 12.02 -5.27 -6.02
CA LYS A 27 11.62 -6.46 -6.80
C LYS A 27 12.66 -7.57 -6.71
N GLU A 28 13.94 -7.24 -6.89
CA GLU A 28 15.06 -8.19 -6.79
C GLU A 28 15.12 -8.81 -5.38
N LEU A 29 14.95 -8.00 -4.34
CA LEU A 29 14.89 -8.46 -2.95
C LEU A 29 13.67 -9.35 -2.70
N LEU A 30 12.49 -8.92 -3.16
CA LEU A 30 11.25 -9.69 -2.99
C LEU A 30 11.33 -11.05 -3.68
N GLU A 31 11.84 -11.12 -4.90
CA GLU A 31 12.04 -12.37 -5.63
C GLU A 31 12.98 -13.33 -4.87
N LYS A 32 14.07 -12.79 -4.33
CA LYS A 32 15.04 -13.57 -3.54
C LYS A 32 14.42 -14.12 -2.25
N TRP A 33 13.76 -13.26 -1.48
CA TRP A 33 13.15 -13.66 -0.21
C TRP A 33 11.92 -14.56 -0.40
N ASN A 34 11.12 -14.32 -1.44
CA ASN A 34 9.91 -15.08 -1.70
C ASN A 34 10.18 -16.55 -2.01
N LYS A 35 11.35 -16.88 -2.59
CA LYS A 35 11.79 -18.26 -2.84
C LYS A 35 11.88 -19.10 -1.55
N VAL A 36 12.14 -18.46 -0.42
CA VAL A 36 12.37 -19.13 0.87
C VAL A 36 11.18 -18.97 1.82
N HIS A 37 10.50 -17.80 1.77
CA HIS A 37 9.58 -17.39 2.82
C HIS A 37 8.12 -17.25 2.41
N ASN A 38 7.79 -17.38 1.12
CA ASN A 38 6.42 -17.21 0.60
C ASN A 38 5.77 -15.89 1.07
N LEU A 39 6.46 -14.76 0.87
CA LEU A 39 6.01 -13.46 1.34
C LEU A 39 4.81 -12.91 0.55
N THR A 40 4.71 -13.30 -0.73
CA THR A 40 3.66 -12.87 -1.64
C THR A 40 3.21 -14.01 -2.53
N GLY A 41 1.96 -13.95 -3.02
CA GLY A 41 1.42 -14.91 -3.99
C GLY A 41 1.92 -14.70 -5.43
N ALA A 42 2.76 -13.70 -5.69
CA ALA A 42 3.34 -13.50 -7.02
C ALA A 42 4.26 -14.66 -7.39
N LYS A 43 4.01 -15.27 -8.54
CA LYS A 43 4.77 -16.43 -9.06
C LYS A 43 5.79 -16.04 -10.12
N THR A 44 5.64 -14.87 -10.71
CA THR A 44 6.50 -14.37 -11.80
C THR A 44 6.93 -12.93 -11.55
N PRO A 45 8.08 -12.50 -12.09
CA PRO A 45 8.51 -11.10 -12.05
C PRO A 45 7.49 -10.12 -12.65
N ALA A 46 6.73 -10.55 -13.67
CA ALA A 46 5.69 -9.73 -14.29
C ALA A 46 4.52 -9.48 -13.33
N GLN A 47 4.12 -10.49 -12.55
CA GLN A 47 3.08 -10.31 -11.52
C GLN A 47 3.52 -9.35 -10.41
N ILE A 48 4.81 -9.28 -10.10
CA ILE A 48 5.32 -8.27 -9.15
C ILE A 48 5.21 -6.87 -9.76
N ASP A 49 5.50 -6.70 -11.05
CA ASP A 49 5.29 -5.42 -11.76
C ASP A 49 3.82 -5.01 -11.71
N ASP A 50 2.88 -5.93 -11.95
CA ASP A 50 1.44 -5.67 -11.85
C ASP A 50 1.04 -5.24 -10.43
N PHE A 51 1.60 -5.88 -9.38
CA PHE A 51 1.34 -5.48 -7.99
C PHE A 51 1.92 -4.12 -7.65
N ILE A 52 3.09 -3.75 -8.21
CA ILE A 52 3.70 -2.43 -8.04
C ILE A 52 2.83 -1.37 -8.70
N VAL A 53 2.37 -1.60 -9.93
CA VAL A 53 1.49 -0.66 -10.65
C VAL A 53 0.17 -0.49 -9.92
N ASP A 54 -0.48 -1.58 -9.51
CA ASP A 54 -1.70 -1.57 -8.71
C ASP A 54 -1.51 -0.77 -7.39
N ALA A 55 -0.37 -0.94 -6.73
CA ALA A 55 -0.09 -0.27 -5.47
C ALA A 55 0.14 1.24 -5.63
N ILE A 56 0.83 1.68 -6.70
CA ILE A 56 1.17 3.09 -6.90
C ILE A 56 0.09 3.89 -7.63
N ALA A 57 -0.82 3.24 -8.35
CA ALA A 57 -1.84 3.89 -9.17
C ALA A 57 -2.62 5.02 -8.45
N PRO A 58 -2.96 4.90 -7.15
CA PRO A 58 -3.65 5.96 -6.41
C PRO A 58 -2.92 7.31 -6.34
N ILE A 59 -1.61 7.37 -6.62
CA ILE A 59 -0.89 8.65 -6.66
C ILE A 59 -1.49 9.62 -7.70
N THR A 60 -2.22 9.09 -8.69
CA THR A 60 -2.87 9.88 -9.74
C THR A 60 -4.09 10.67 -9.25
N PHE A 61 -4.68 10.30 -8.12
CA PHE A 61 -5.87 10.94 -7.56
C PHE A 61 -5.79 11.30 -6.07
N LEU A 62 -4.77 10.82 -5.35
CA LEU A 62 -4.56 11.19 -3.95
C LEU A 62 -4.02 12.62 -3.85
N PRO A 63 -4.54 13.43 -2.90
CA PRO A 63 -3.90 14.70 -2.56
C PRO A 63 -2.57 14.45 -1.84
N PRO A 64 -1.69 15.45 -1.75
CA PRO A 64 -0.52 15.40 -0.88
C PRO A 64 -0.93 15.19 0.58
N VAL A 65 -0.29 14.24 1.26
CA VAL A 65 -0.50 13.93 2.68
C VAL A 65 0.84 13.89 3.42
N LYS A 66 0.83 14.14 4.73
CA LYS A 66 2.06 14.14 5.54
C LYS A 66 2.31 12.80 6.20
N THR A 67 1.23 12.14 6.63
CA THR A 67 1.31 10.86 7.35
C THR A 67 0.39 9.82 6.72
N ALA A 68 0.89 8.61 6.61
CA ALA A 68 0.12 7.48 6.11
C ALA A 68 0.36 6.22 6.94
N MET A 69 -0.66 5.39 7.08
CA MET A 69 -0.58 4.08 7.69
C MET A 69 -1.09 3.02 6.71
N ASP A 70 -0.40 1.89 6.62
CA ASP A 70 -0.85 0.73 5.84
C ASP A 70 -1.13 -0.46 6.77
N ILE A 71 -2.42 -0.83 6.87
CA ILE A 71 -2.88 -1.92 7.76
C ILE A 71 -2.69 -3.26 7.05
N GLY A 72 -1.85 -4.12 7.64
CA GLY A 72 -1.58 -5.44 7.10
C GLY A 72 -0.82 -5.37 5.77
N THR A 73 0.24 -4.60 5.73
CA THR A 73 0.99 -4.29 4.51
C THR A 73 1.56 -5.52 3.77
N GLY A 74 1.65 -6.65 4.44
CA GLY A 74 2.18 -7.89 3.85
C GLY A 74 3.64 -7.76 3.45
N ALA A 75 3.94 -8.05 2.19
CA ALA A 75 5.27 -7.83 1.62
C ALA A 75 5.56 -6.35 1.29
N GLY A 76 4.68 -5.41 1.68
CA GLY A 76 4.85 -3.98 1.43
C GLY A 76 3.88 -3.41 0.40
N PHE A 77 2.78 -4.09 0.13
CA PHE A 77 1.74 -3.65 -0.80
C PHE A 77 0.46 -3.23 -0.04
N PRO A 78 0.01 -1.97 -0.17
CA PRO A 78 0.55 -0.92 -1.03
C PRO A 78 1.60 -0.04 -0.36
N GLY A 79 1.74 -0.02 0.96
CA GLY A 79 2.39 1.02 1.73
C GLY A 79 3.85 1.29 1.38
N MET A 80 4.68 0.26 1.18
CA MET A 80 6.09 0.43 0.79
C MET A 80 6.21 1.05 -0.61
N ILE A 81 5.36 0.62 -1.53
CA ILE A 81 5.37 1.12 -2.92
C ILE A 81 4.89 2.58 -2.99
N LEU A 82 3.85 2.93 -2.22
CA LEU A 82 3.43 4.32 -2.07
C LEU A 82 4.55 5.19 -1.46
N ALA A 83 5.27 4.67 -0.46
CA ALA A 83 6.39 5.39 0.14
C ALA A 83 7.52 5.71 -0.86
N PHE A 84 7.75 4.86 -1.88
CA PHE A 84 8.70 5.15 -2.95
C PHE A 84 8.25 6.33 -3.83
N GLY A 85 6.94 6.45 -4.08
CA GLY A 85 6.37 7.51 -4.91
C GLY A 85 6.04 8.79 -4.17
N MET A 86 5.95 8.75 -2.84
CA MET A 86 5.54 9.85 -1.97
C MET A 86 6.63 10.13 -0.91
N PRO A 87 7.81 10.64 -1.31
CA PRO A 87 8.97 10.79 -0.41
C PRO A 87 8.75 11.76 0.75
N ASP A 88 7.80 12.71 0.61
CA ASP A 88 7.47 13.70 1.63
C ASP A 88 6.38 13.23 2.61
N THR A 89 5.85 12.01 2.41
CA THR A 89 4.87 11.36 3.28
C THR A 89 5.56 10.33 4.17
N HIS A 90 5.33 10.41 5.48
CA HIS A 90 5.82 9.41 6.42
C HIS A 90 4.85 8.23 6.51
N PHE A 91 5.31 7.03 6.18
CA PHE A 91 4.53 5.79 6.17
C PHE A 91 4.81 4.91 7.39
N THR A 92 3.75 4.53 8.10
CA THR A 92 3.77 3.47 9.13
C THR A 92 3.21 2.18 8.54
N LEU A 93 4.06 1.18 8.35
CA LEU A 93 3.69 -0.13 7.80
C LEU A 93 3.44 -1.10 8.95
N VAL A 94 2.20 -1.55 9.11
CA VAL A 94 1.80 -2.47 10.18
C VAL A 94 1.65 -3.89 9.63
N GLU A 95 2.48 -4.81 10.13
CA GLU A 95 2.49 -6.22 9.68
C GLU A 95 2.79 -7.16 10.85
N PRO A 96 1.82 -7.98 11.30
CA PRO A 96 2.03 -8.82 12.48
C PRO A 96 2.91 -10.05 12.24
N LEU A 97 3.07 -10.50 10.98
CA LEU A 97 3.87 -11.68 10.69
C LEU A 97 5.36 -11.35 10.67
N ALA A 98 6.12 -11.88 11.62
CA ALA A 98 7.53 -11.59 11.83
C ALA A 98 8.38 -11.72 10.55
N LYS A 99 8.14 -12.74 9.71
CA LYS A 99 8.88 -12.94 8.45
C LYS A 99 8.68 -11.79 7.47
N ARG A 100 7.45 -11.29 7.33
CA ARG A 100 7.12 -10.16 6.46
C ARG A 100 7.66 -8.86 7.03
N ALA A 101 7.47 -8.61 8.32
CA ALA A 101 8.03 -7.44 8.99
C ALA A 101 9.56 -7.38 8.89
N SER A 102 10.25 -8.50 9.06
CA SER A 102 11.71 -8.58 8.88
C SER A 102 12.13 -8.26 7.45
N PHE A 103 11.41 -8.74 6.45
CA PHE A 103 11.65 -8.37 5.06
C PHE A 103 11.50 -6.86 4.84
N LEU A 104 10.43 -6.26 5.35
CA LEU A 104 10.20 -4.82 5.21
C LEU A 104 11.27 -3.98 5.91
N GLN A 105 11.73 -4.40 7.09
CA GLN A 105 12.84 -3.76 7.81
C GLN A 105 14.14 -3.87 7.01
N PHE A 106 14.40 -5.03 6.40
CA PHE A 106 15.55 -5.22 5.53
C PHE A 106 15.48 -4.29 4.31
N VAL A 107 14.36 -4.24 3.60
CA VAL A 107 14.14 -3.34 2.46
C VAL A 107 14.36 -1.88 2.87
N LYS A 108 13.75 -1.45 3.99
CA LYS A 108 13.94 -0.10 4.52
C LYS A 108 15.42 0.24 4.72
N ALA A 109 16.18 -0.66 5.33
CA ALA A 109 17.60 -0.45 5.60
C ALA A 109 18.44 -0.45 4.32
N ASP A 110 18.22 -1.42 3.43
CA ASP A 110 18.96 -1.59 2.17
C ASP A 110 18.75 -0.42 1.20
N LEU A 111 17.52 0.10 1.12
CA LEU A 111 17.18 1.25 0.29
C LEU A 111 17.39 2.61 0.98
N GLY A 112 17.75 2.62 2.27
CA GLY A 112 17.96 3.85 3.03
C GLY A 112 16.71 4.71 3.21
N LEU A 113 15.52 4.10 3.30
CA LEU A 113 14.24 4.82 3.38
C LEU A 113 14.05 5.49 4.73
N LYS A 114 14.02 6.82 4.73
CA LYS A 114 13.83 7.63 5.95
C LYS A 114 12.36 7.91 6.26
N ASN A 115 11.51 7.78 5.26
CA ASN A 115 10.07 8.06 5.35
C ASN A 115 9.23 6.80 5.64
N VAL A 116 9.83 5.70 6.08
CA VAL A 116 9.14 4.44 6.39
C VAL A 116 9.46 3.99 7.81
N GLU A 117 8.43 3.66 8.58
CA GLU A 117 8.51 2.94 9.84
C GLU A 117 7.79 1.59 9.72
N VAL A 118 8.37 0.52 10.24
CA VAL A 118 7.77 -0.82 10.22
C VAL A 118 7.42 -1.23 11.65
N LYS A 119 6.15 -1.56 11.88
CA LYS A 119 5.60 -2.05 13.16
C LYS A 119 5.25 -3.53 13.03
N ALA A 120 6.04 -4.38 13.69
CA ALA A 120 5.86 -5.84 13.70
C ALA A 120 4.83 -6.26 14.76
N ILE A 121 3.62 -5.70 14.68
CA ILE A 121 2.51 -5.91 15.64
C ILE A 121 1.17 -5.99 14.90
N ARG A 122 0.12 -6.42 15.59
CA ARG A 122 -1.25 -6.23 15.13
C ARG A 122 -1.66 -4.77 15.25
N VAL A 123 -2.50 -4.28 14.35
CA VAL A 123 -2.93 -2.88 14.34
C VAL A 123 -3.64 -2.49 15.64
N GLU A 124 -4.37 -3.41 16.27
CA GLU A 124 -5.04 -3.22 17.56
C GLU A 124 -4.08 -2.99 18.74
N GLN A 125 -2.79 -3.26 18.55
CA GLN A 125 -1.73 -3.06 19.55
C GLN A 125 -0.94 -1.76 19.31
N LEU A 126 -1.21 -1.07 18.20
CA LEU A 126 -0.58 0.21 17.91
C LEU A 126 -1.22 1.30 18.75
N ASP A 127 -0.40 2.18 19.33
CA ASP A 127 -0.89 3.33 20.06
C ASP A 127 -1.69 4.25 19.12
N PRO A 128 -2.90 4.69 19.54
CA PRO A 128 -3.73 5.57 18.74
C PRO A 128 -3.01 6.89 18.40
N GLN A 129 -2.99 7.23 17.13
CA GLN A 129 -2.51 8.51 16.65
C GLN A 129 -3.14 8.81 15.28
N PRO A 130 -3.39 10.08 14.93
CA PRO A 130 -4.05 10.40 13.68
C PRO A 130 -3.11 10.25 12.48
N TYR A 131 -3.68 9.77 11.36
CA TYR A 131 -3.02 9.73 10.05
C TYR A 131 -3.89 10.44 9.01
N ASP A 132 -3.24 11.12 8.06
CA ASP A 132 -3.93 11.76 6.94
C ASP A 132 -4.47 10.73 5.94
N LEU A 133 -3.73 9.62 5.77
CA LEU A 133 -4.10 8.53 4.87
C LEU A 133 -3.98 7.18 5.57
N ILE A 134 -5.00 6.35 5.46
CA ILE A 134 -4.98 4.97 5.94
C ILE A 134 -5.28 4.04 4.76
N THR A 135 -4.35 3.12 4.47
CA THR A 135 -4.49 2.18 3.37
C THR A 135 -4.62 0.75 3.87
N SER A 136 -5.22 -0.10 3.06
CA SER A 136 -5.18 -1.56 3.25
C SER A 136 -5.49 -2.29 1.94
N ARG A 137 -4.88 -3.47 1.77
CA ARG A 137 -5.13 -4.38 0.65
C ARG A 137 -5.29 -5.82 1.11
N ALA A 138 -6.44 -6.44 0.76
CA ALA A 138 -6.70 -7.87 0.96
C ALA A 138 -6.54 -8.38 2.40
N VAL A 139 -6.83 -7.54 3.41
CA VAL A 139 -6.74 -7.95 4.83
C VAL A 139 -8.07 -8.54 5.30
N THR A 140 -9.17 -7.80 5.10
CA THR A 140 -10.52 -8.18 5.54
C THR A 140 -11.58 -7.39 4.78
N ASP A 141 -12.86 -7.56 5.14
CA ASP A 141 -13.97 -6.76 4.61
C ASP A 141 -13.90 -5.29 5.02
N THR A 142 -14.69 -4.46 4.35
CA THR A 142 -14.69 -3.00 4.55
C THR A 142 -15.13 -2.61 5.96
N ASN A 143 -16.15 -3.26 6.53
CA ASN A 143 -16.65 -2.92 7.86
C ASN A 143 -15.60 -3.16 8.96
N MET A 144 -14.86 -4.25 8.84
CA MET A 144 -13.75 -4.53 9.76
C MET A 144 -12.62 -3.52 9.58
N LEU A 145 -12.26 -3.14 8.36
CA LEU A 145 -11.24 -2.11 8.11
C LEU A 145 -11.65 -0.76 8.70
N LEU A 146 -12.93 -0.40 8.60
CA LEU A 146 -13.46 0.81 9.22
C LEU A 146 -13.30 0.79 10.74
N LYS A 147 -13.59 -0.33 11.40
CA LYS A 147 -13.36 -0.50 12.85
C LYS A 147 -11.88 -0.43 13.22
N LEU A 148 -11.02 -1.14 12.49
CA LEU A 148 -9.59 -1.16 12.75
C LEU A 148 -8.92 0.21 12.55
N SER A 149 -9.45 1.02 11.63
CA SER A 149 -8.92 2.36 11.35
C SER A 149 -9.46 3.45 12.28
N GLU A 150 -10.53 3.20 13.03
CA GLU A 150 -11.21 4.21 13.85
C GLU A 150 -10.27 4.95 14.83
N PRO A 151 -9.38 4.28 15.60
CA PRO A 151 -8.48 4.96 16.54
C PRO A 151 -7.41 5.84 15.88
N PHE A 152 -7.27 5.74 14.55
CA PHE A 152 -6.20 6.36 13.76
C PHE A 152 -6.71 7.47 12.83
N ARG A 153 -8.02 7.80 12.92
CA ARG A 153 -8.64 8.83 12.09
C ARG A 153 -8.69 10.18 12.79
N GLN A 154 -8.72 11.20 11.99
CA GLN A 154 -9.08 12.58 12.35
C GLN A 154 -10.01 13.13 11.27
N SER A 155 -10.62 14.29 11.52
CA SER A 155 -11.41 14.97 10.49
C SER A 155 -10.56 15.23 9.24
N GLY A 156 -11.04 14.80 8.08
CA GLY A 156 -10.32 14.88 6.80
C GLY A 156 -9.34 13.73 6.51
N SER A 157 -9.26 12.72 7.38
CA SER A 157 -8.50 11.50 7.05
C SER A 157 -9.11 10.79 5.84
N LEU A 158 -8.24 10.35 4.94
CA LEU A 158 -8.61 9.54 3.78
C LEU A 158 -8.38 8.06 4.08
N LEU A 159 -9.39 7.23 3.82
CA LEU A 159 -9.29 5.77 3.87
C LEU A 159 -9.26 5.26 2.43
N LEU A 160 -8.21 4.59 2.04
CA LEU A 160 -8.01 4.03 0.72
C LEU A 160 -7.90 2.51 0.79
N PHE A 161 -8.95 1.81 0.40
CA PHE A 161 -8.98 0.36 0.41
C PHE A 161 -8.91 -0.20 -1.00
N TYR A 162 -7.96 -1.09 -1.22
CA TYR A 162 -7.74 -1.78 -2.49
C TYR A 162 -8.69 -2.97 -2.57
N LYS A 163 -9.69 -2.91 -3.43
CA LYS A 163 -10.78 -3.87 -3.53
C LYS A 163 -10.85 -4.53 -4.92
N GLY A 164 -11.65 -5.57 -5.02
CA GLY A 164 -12.10 -6.15 -6.27
C GLY A 164 -13.55 -5.74 -6.57
N GLU A 165 -14.19 -6.41 -7.52
CA GLU A 165 -15.57 -6.13 -7.95
C GLU A 165 -16.61 -6.22 -6.82
N LYS A 166 -16.34 -7.02 -5.78
CA LYS A 166 -17.23 -7.15 -4.61
C LYS A 166 -17.37 -5.87 -3.79
N VAL A 167 -16.60 -4.83 -4.06
CA VAL A 167 -16.70 -3.55 -3.37
C VAL A 167 -18.11 -2.97 -3.43
N TYR A 168 -18.83 -3.16 -4.53
CA TYR A 168 -20.19 -2.65 -4.69
C TYR A 168 -21.18 -3.25 -3.68
N ASP A 169 -20.97 -4.51 -3.28
CA ASP A 169 -21.78 -5.17 -2.25
C ASP A 169 -21.41 -4.68 -0.83
N GLU A 170 -20.15 -4.27 -0.65
CA GLU A 170 -19.62 -3.85 0.66
C GLU A 170 -19.95 -2.40 1.03
N VAL A 171 -20.36 -1.57 0.07
CA VAL A 171 -20.56 -0.12 0.30
C VAL A 171 -22.03 0.30 0.45
N SER A 172 -22.97 -0.64 0.42
CA SER A 172 -24.41 -0.35 0.42
C SER A 172 -24.88 0.49 1.62
N GLU A 173 -24.18 0.45 2.75
CA GLU A 173 -24.50 1.18 3.98
C GLU A 173 -23.57 2.38 4.22
N LEU A 174 -22.63 2.67 3.31
CA LEU A 174 -21.66 3.75 3.47
C LEU A 174 -22.19 5.05 2.88
N SER A 175 -21.85 6.16 3.53
CA SER A 175 -21.96 7.52 3.01
C SER A 175 -20.56 8.11 2.80
N ASN A 176 -20.45 9.12 1.95
CA ASN A 176 -19.18 9.83 1.68
C ASN A 176 -18.05 8.95 1.16
N TYR A 177 -18.34 8.10 0.20
CA TYR A 177 -17.34 7.29 -0.47
C TYR A 177 -17.30 7.56 -1.98
N LYS A 178 -16.17 7.19 -2.59
CA LYS A 178 -15.98 7.11 -4.04
C LYS A 178 -15.36 5.77 -4.39
N ILE A 179 -15.85 5.14 -5.45
CA ILE A 179 -15.17 3.98 -6.07
C ILE A 179 -14.46 4.50 -7.31
N ILE A 180 -13.15 4.29 -7.37
CA ILE A 180 -12.32 4.67 -8.51
C ILE A 180 -11.90 3.36 -9.18
N GLU A 181 -12.34 3.18 -10.43
CA GLU A 181 -12.04 2.00 -11.22
C GLU A 181 -10.79 2.25 -12.07
N MET A 182 -9.85 1.34 -12.00
CA MET A 182 -8.68 1.28 -12.87
C MET A 182 -8.57 -0.14 -13.46
N VAL A 183 -7.70 -0.34 -14.43
CA VAL A 183 -7.66 -1.52 -15.33
C VAL A 183 -7.92 -2.87 -14.66
N ASN A 184 -7.44 -3.11 -13.44
CA ASN A 184 -7.62 -4.39 -12.74
C ASN A 184 -8.00 -4.23 -11.27
N ARG A 185 -8.43 -3.04 -10.86
CA ARG A 185 -8.64 -2.72 -9.45
C ARG A 185 -9.74 -1.69 -9.23
N HIS A 186 -10.47 -1.88 -8.15
CA HIS A 186 -11.37 -0.88 -7.59
C HIS A 186 -10.72 -0.31 -6.32
N TYR A 187 -10.65 1.00 -6.24
CA TYR A 187 -10.18 1.70 -5.06
C TYR A 187 -11.38 2.33 -4.36
N LEU A 188 -11.63 1.91 -3.14
CA LEU A 188 -12.64 2.53 -2.29
C LEU A 188 -11.98 3.65 -1.50
N LEU A 189 -12.36 4.89 -1.81
CA LEU A 189 -11.89 6.08 -1.12
C LEU A 189 -13.02 6.63 -0.25
N ILE A 190 -12.75 6.79 1.04
CA ILE A 190 -13.70 7.31 2.04
C ILE A 190 -13.03 8.50 2.74
N GLU A 191 -13.74 9.60 2.88
CA GLU A 191 -13.31 10.76 3.68
C GLU A 191 -13.99 10.71 5.06
N SER A 192 -13.16 10.80 6.11
CA SER A 192 -13.59 10.67 7.52
C SER A 192 -13.91 12.03 8.13
#